data_92d47d39e77e9d2bc3628bbb6e670fa9
#
_entry.id   92d47d39e77e9d2bc3628bbb6e670fa9
#
_cell.length_a   1.000
_cell.length_b   1.000
_cell.length_c   1.000
_cell.angle_alpha   90.00
_cell.angle_beta   90.00
_cell.angle_gamma   90.00
#
_symmetry.space_group_name_H-M   'P 1'
#
loop_
_entity.id
_entity.type
_entity.pdbx_description
1 polymer ?
#
loop_
_entity_poly.entity_id
_entity_poly.type
_entity_poly.pdbx_seq_one_letter_code
_entity_poly.pdbx_strand_id
1 'polypeptide(L)'
;MRLKFTRFLIRILLRLLTTTEVHGRENIPPDIRGGNFIIASNHMGLVDALLAFYILDHNNLVLLVGEKWGKMAIMRWLGRQLNFIFVDRFNPDIKAIRAVITRMRHGEVLVITPEGTRSKVGHLIEGKPGVSYLAVKMGYPLVPVGISGTFDEIFFGQLKRLRRPHINIHIGPMFDLPPLPPESQGRDQALKADTDEIMCRIAAQLPEENRGFYADHPRLKELLQG
;
A
#
# COMPACT_ATOMS: atom_id res chain seq x y z
N MET A 1 -18.90 -6.99 -14.78
CA MET A 1 -19.15 -5.78 -15.58
C MET A 1 -19.02 -4.49 -14.74
N ARG A 2 -19.67 -4.37 -13.58
CA ARG A 2 -19.65 -3.18 -12.71
C ARG A 2 -18.25 -2.74 -12.25
N LEU A 3 -17.41 -3.66 -11.77
CA LEU A 3 -16.06 -3.35 -11.29
C LEU A 3 -15.15 -2.77 -12.39
N LYS A 4 -15.19 -3.35 -13.60
CA LYS A 4 -14.43 -2.82 -14.75
C LYS A 4 -14.83 -1.39 -15.09
N PHE A 5 -16.13 -1.09 -15.05
CA PHE A 5 -16.65 0.25 -15.31
C PHE A 5 -16.23 1.27 -14.24
N THR A 6 -16.36 0.90 -12.96
CA THR A 6 -15.94 1.78 -11.85
C THR A 6 -14.43 2.10 -11.94
N ARG A 7 -13.59 1.12 -12.24
CA ARG A 7 -12.15 1.33 -12.46
C ARG A 7 -11.85 2.23 -13.66
N PHE A 8 -12.57 2.03 -14.76
CA PHE A 8 -12.47 2.89 -15.94
C PHE A 8 -12.77 4.35 -15.58
N LEU A 9 -13.84 4.60 -14.82
CA LEU A 9 -14.17 5.94 -14.34
C LEU A 9 -13.09 6.51 -13.43
N ILE A 10 -12.55 5.72 -12.48
CA ILE A 10 -11.44 6.15 -11.61
C ILE A 10 -10.23 6.55 -12.45
N ARG A 11 -9.87 5.75 -13.46
CA ARG A 11 -8.73 6.05 -14.35
C ARG A 11 -8.93 7.32 -15.15
N ILE A 12 -10.13 7.53 -15.71
CA ILE A 12 -10.45 8.78 -16.42
C ILE A 12 -10.34 9.96 -15.46
N LEU A 13 -10.96 9.85 -14.28
CA LEU A 13 -10.95 10.93 -13.29
C LEU A 13 -9.52 11.29 -12.87
N LEU A 14 -8.69 10.30 -12.55
CA LEU A 14 -7.28 10.53 -12.21
C LEU A 14 -6.51 11.16 -13.37
N ARG A 15 -6.69 10.67 -14.61
CA ARG A 15 -6.03 11.25 -15.80
C ARG A 15 -6.44 12.70 -16.08
N LEU A 16 -7.68 13.06 -15.79
CA LEU A 16 -8.17 14.43 -15.97
C LEU A 16 -7.67 15.36 -14.87
N LEU A 17 -7.68 14.89 -13.62
CA LEU A 17 -7.38 15.71 -12.45
C LEU A 17 -5.90 15.73 -12.06
N THR A 18 -5.10 14.77 -12.50
CA THR A 18 -3.70 14.65 -12.10
C THR A 18 -2.77 14.43 -13.29
N THR A 19 -1.49 14.68 -13.07
CA THR A 19 -0.39 14.16 -13.91
C THR A 19 0.24 13.02 -13.14
N THR A 20 0.20 11.78 -13.66
CA THR A 20 0.70 10.60 -12.93
C THR A 20 1.77 9.90 -13.75
N GLU A 21 2.96 9.76 -13.17
CA GLU A 21 4.07 9.00 -13.70
C GLU A 21 4.25 7.70 -12.92
N VAL A 22 4.55 6.62 -13.62
CA VAL A 22 4.73 5.28 -13.00
C VAL A 22 6.01 4.66 -13.52
N HIS A 23 6.94 4.39 -12.62
CA HIS A 23 8.24 3.78 -12.89
C HIS A 23 8.30 2.40 -12.26
N GLY A 24 9.08 1.48 -12.86
CA GLY A 24 9.28 0.13 -12.31
C GLY A 24 8.08 -0.81 -12.51
N ARG A 25 7.23 -0.59 -13.53
CA ARG A 25 6.08 -1.50 -13.81
C ARG A 25 6.50 -2.92 -14.08
N GLU A 26 7.69 -3.14 -14.58
CA GLU A 26 8.32 -4.44 -14.84
C GLU A 26 8.54 -5.26 -13.57
N ASN A 27 8.59 -4.61 -12.40
CA ASN A 27 8.71 -5.26 -11.08
C ASN A 27 7.40 -5.91 -10.60
N ILE A 28 6.28 -5.63 -11.27
CA ILE A 28 5.01 -6.32 -10.98
C ILE A 28 4.97 -7.62 -11.79
N PRO A 29 4.70 -8.77 -11.15
CA PRO A 29 4.58 -10.03 -11.88
C PRO A 29 3.58 -9.93 -13.04
N PRO A 30 3.91 -10.43 -14.24
CA PRO A 30 3.04 -10.35 -15.41
C PRO A 30 1.75 -11.16 -15.21
N ASP A 31 1.80 -12.25 -14.44
CA ASP A 31 0.62 -13.01 -14.06
C ASP A 31 0.13 -12.63 -12.66
N ILE A 32 -0.58 -11.51 -12.58
CA ILE A 32 -1.24 -11.07 -11.36
C ILE A 32 -2.37 -12.02 -10.94
N ARG A 33 -2.86 -12.89 -11.84
CA ARG A 33 -4.02 -13.77 -11.58
C ARG A 33 -3.74 -14.87 -10.55
N GLY A 34 -2.47 -15.23 -10.38
CA GLY A 34 -2.04 -16.18 -9.35
C GLY A 34 -2.03 -15.60 -7.94
N GLY A 35 -2.14 -14.28 -7.78
CA GLY A 35 -2.01 -13.60 -6.50
C GLY A 35 -0.60 -13.75 -5.92
N ASN A 36 -0.46 -14.48 -4.87
CA ASN A 36 0.80 -14.96 -4.27
C ASN A 36 1.88 -13.89 -4.02
N PHE A 37 1.50 -12.61 -3.91
CA PHE A 37 2.37 -11.52 -3.49
C PHE A 37 1.58 -10.39 -2.82
N ILE A 38 2.28 -9.52 -2.14
CA ILE A 38 1.72 -8.37 -1.41
C ILE A 38 2.33 -7.10 -1.98
N ILE A 39 1.52 -6.09 -2.25
CA ILE A 39 2.00 -4.75 -2.55
C ILE A 39 1.98 -3.94 -1.25
N ALA A 40 3.15 -3.47 -0.85
CA ALA A 40 3.32 -2.61 0.32
C ALA A 40 3.66 -1.18 -0.13
N SER A 41 2.83 -0.20 0.24
CA SER A 41 3.06 1.20 -0.11
C SER A 41 2.95 2.12 1.10
N ASN A 42 3.52 3.32 0.99
CA ASN A 42 3.24 4.40 1.93
C ASN A 42 1.79 4.92 1.80
N HIS A 43 1.36 5.73 2.76
CA HIS A 43 0.00 6.29 2.76
C HIS A 43 0.01 7.77 3.17
N MET A 44 -0.03 8.67 2.18
CA MET A 44 0.01 10.12 2.40
C MET A 44 -1.32 10.81 2.08
N GLY A 45 -2.16 10.21 1.21
CA GLY A 45 -3.37 10.86 0.74
C GLY A 45 -4.58 9.93 0.63
N LEU A 46 -5.76 10.54 0.55
CA LEU A 46 -7.02 9.83 0.28
C LEU A 46 -7.02 9.10 -1.06
N VAL A 47 -6.29 9.64 -2.04
CA VAL A 47 -6.27 9.12 -3.40
C VAL A 47 -5.41 7.87 -3.55
N ASP A 48 -4.52 7.56 -2.59
CA ASP A 48 -3.59 6.42 -2.70
C ASP A 48 -4.33 5.11 -2.93
N ALA A 49 -5.45 4.89 -2.24
CA ALA A 49 -6.27 3.69 -2.42
C ALA A 49 -6.83 3.55 -3.85
N LEU A 50 -7.07 4.66 -4.55
CA LEU A 50 -7.54 4.67 -5.93
C LEU A 50 -6.40 4.43 -6.91
N LEU A 51 -5.17 4.83 -6.55
CA LEU A 51 -3.98 4.61 -7.38
C LEU A 51 -3.64 3.13 -7.52
N ALA A 52 -3.97 2.27 -6.56
CA ALA A 52 -3.85 0.82 -6.71
C ALA A 52 -4.57 0.31 -7.97
N PHE A 53 -5.77 0.84 -8.26
CA PHE A 53 -6.53 0.52 -9.48
C PHE A 53 -6.02 1.21 -10.74
N TYR A 54 -5.19 2.24 -10.59
CA TYR A 54 -4.49 2.89 -11.69
C TYR A 54 -3.23 2.11 -12.10
N ILE A 55 -2.47 1.64 -11.09
CA ILE A 55 -1.21 0.90 -11.29
C ILE A 55 -1.52 -0.50 -11.84
N LEU A 56 -2.44 -1.20 -11.17
CA LEU A 56 -2.75 -2.60 -11.45
C LEU A 56 -3.95 -2.71 -12.39
N ASP A 57 -3.75 -3.31 -13.53
CA ASP A 57 -4.85 -3.59 -14.47
C ASP A 57 -5.57 -4.89 -14.12
N HIS A 58 -5.89 -5.06 -12.84
CA HIS A 58 -6.51 -6.29 -12.37
C HIS A 58 -7.68 -6.05 -11.41
N ASN A 59 -8.62 -7.02 -11.37
CA ASN A 59 -9.83 -6.94 -10.56
C ASN A 59 -9.68 -7.63 -9.20
N ASN A 60 -8.64 -8.44 -9.02
CA ASN A 60 -8.46 -9.30 -7.86
C ASN A 60 -7.56 -8.63 -6.82
N LEU A 61 -8.00 -7.48 -6.32
CA LEU A 61 -7.29 -6.72 -5.30
C LEU A 61 -8.03 -6.77 -3.97
N VAL A 62 -7.28 -6.94 -2.90
CA VAL A 62 -7.75 -6.77 -1.51
C VAL A 62 -7.21 -5.45 -1.00
N LEU A 63 -8.10 -4.52 -0.65
CA LEU A 63 -7.74 -3.27 0.02
C LEU A 63 -8.38 -3.21 1.39
N LEU A 64 -7.58 -2.82 2.39
CA LEU A 64 -8.05 -2.58 3.74
C LEU A 64 -8.41 -1.11 3.93
N VAL A 65 -9.64 -0.84 4.35
CA VAL A 65 -10.15 0.51 4.59
C VAL A 65 -10.61 0.61 6.05
N GLY A 66 -10.22 1.68 6.74
CA GLY A 66 -10.64 1.88 8.13
C GLY A 66 -12.17 1.91 8.27
N GLU A 67 -12.71 1.21 9.28
CA GLU A 67 -14.15 1.04 9.53
C GLU A 67 -14.93 2.37 9.57
N LYS A 68 -14.30 3.44 10.11
CA LYS A 68 -14.91 4.78 10.16
C LYS A 68 -15.41 5.26 8.79
N TRP A 69 -14.75 4.87 7.71
CA TRP A 69 -15.15 5.22 6.35
C TRP A 69 -16.40 4.44 5.89
N GLY A 70 -16.64 3.25 6.44
CA GLY A 70 -17.84 2.46 6.19
C GLY A 70 -19.14 3.12 6.66
N LYS A 71 -19.05 4.16 7.52
CA LYS A 71 -20.23 4.97 7.93
C LYS A 71 -20.75 5.87 6.80
N MET A 72 -19.90 6.24 5.84
CA MET A 72 -20.30 7.06 4.69
C MET A 72 -20.93 6.20 3.59
N ALA A 73 -22.11 6.61 3.09
CA ALA A 73 -22.86 5.87 2.06
C ALA A 73 -22.02 5.65 0.78
N ILE A 74 -21.30 6.69 0.33
CA ILE A 74 -20.43 6.62 -0.84
C ILE A 74 -19.29 5.60 -0.65
N MET A 75 -18.69 5.55 0.53
CA MET A 75 -17.60 4.61 0.83
C MET A 75 -18.09 3.17 0.95
N ARG A 76 -19.31 2.95 1.48
CA ARG A 76 -19.96 1.63 1.44
C ARG A 76 -20.28 1.20 0.01
N TRP A 77 -20.73 2.13 -0.83
CA TRP A 77 -20.98 1.84 -2.24
C TRP A 77 -19.66 1.49 -2.96
N LEU A 78 -18.62 2.31 -2.81
CA LEU A 78 -17.30 2.03 -3.36
C LEU A 78 -16.74 0.70 -2.82
N GLY A 79 -16.85 0.44 -1.53
CA GLY A 79 -16.41 -0.80 -0.91
C GLY A 79 -17.06 -2.03 -1.53
N ARG A 80 -18.36 -1.94 -1.86
CA ARG A 80 -19.07 -3.03 -2.57
C ARG A 80 -18.61 -3.17 -4.04
N GLN A 81 -18.32 -2.06 -4.72
CA GLN A 81 -17.85 -2.08 -6.12
C GLN A 81 -16.39 -2.54 -6.23
N LEU A 82 -15.54 -2.13 -5.28
CA LEU A 82 -14.09 -2.37 -5.28
C LEU A 82 -13.67 -3.47 -4.30
N ASN A 83 -14.65 -4.12 -3.67
CA ASN A 83 -14.45 -5.26 -2.79
C ASN A 83 -13.52 -4.98 -1.59
N PHE A 84 -13.67 -3.82 -0.93
CA PHE A 84 -12.90 -3.44 0.25
C PHE A 84 -13.21 -4.33 1.45
N ILE A 85 -12.22 -4.52 2.31
CA ILE A 85 -12.40 -5.05 3.66
C ILE A 85 -12.32 -3.87 4.62
N PHE A 86 -13.41 -3.59 5.33
CA PHE A 86 -13.41 -2.59 6.40
C PHE A 86 -12.80 -3.20 7.66
N VAL A 87 -11.82 -2.51 8.26
CA VAL A 87 -11.03 -3.01 9.40
C VAL A 87 -11.05 -2.01 10.54
N ASP A 88 -11.22 -2.50 11.78
CA ASP A 88 -10.89 -1.74 12.97
C ASP A 88 -9.36 -1.64 13.09
N ARG A 89 -8.85 -0.40 13.04
CA ARG A 89 -7.40 -0.14 13.09
C ARG A 89 -6.87 -0.01 14.50
N PHE A 90 -7.76 0.06 15.48
CA PHE A 90 -7.41 0.31 16.88
C PHE A 90 -7.47 -0.95 17.72
N ASN A 91 -8.24 -1.95 17.28
CA ASN A 91 -8.38 -3.25 17.96
C ASN A 91 -8.00 -4.38 16.99
N PRO A 92 -7.54 -5.52 17.53
CA PRO A 92 -7.25 -6.70 16.73
C PRO A 92 -8.52 -7.21 16.01
N ASP A 93 -8.61 -7.00 14.71
CA ASP A 93 -9.74 -7.45 13.89
C ASP A 93 -9.45 -8.81 13.25
N ILE A 94 -9.65 -9.87 14.03
CA ILE A 94 -9.42 -11.26 13.60
C ILE A 94 -10.29 -11.62 12.39
N LYS A 95 -11.51 -11.05 12.29
CA LYS A 95 -12.41 -11.32 11.15
C LYS A 95 -11.84 -10.72 9.87
N ALA A 96 -11.36 -9.48 9.92
CA ALA A 96 -10.72 -8.84 8.76
C ALA A 96 -9.45 -9.60 8.35
N ILE A 97 -8.59 -9.98 9.30
CA ILE A 97 -7.37 -10.76 9.01
C ILE A 97 -7.72 -12.09 8.33
N ARG A 98 -8.71 -12.83 8.85
CA ARG A 98 -9.16 -14.09 8.23
C ARG A 98 -9.70 -13.87 6.82
N ALA A 99 -10.48 -12.81 6.60
CA ALA A 99 -11.01 -12.46 5.29
C ALA A 99 -9.88 -12.16 4.29
N VAL A 100 -8.87 -11.38 4.71
CA VAL A 100 -7.66 -11.11 3.91
C VAL A 100 -6.97 -12.42 3.52
N ILE A 101 -6.63 -13.26 4.49
CA ILE A 101 -5.94 -14.55 4.25
C ILE A 101 -6.74 -15.43 3.29
N THR A 102 -8.06 -15.52 3.50
CA THR A 102 -8.94 -16.32 2.63
C THR A 102 -8.89 -15.80 1.20
N ARG A 103 -8.99 -14.50 0.99
CA ARG A 103 -8.97 -13.89 -0.35
C ARG A 103 -7.61 -14.03 -1.03
N MET A 104 -6.51 -13.84 -0.28
CA MET A 104 -5.17 -14.05 -0.79
C MET A 104 -4.96 -15.50 -1.26
N ARG A 105 -5.46 -16.49 -0.51
CA ARG A 105 -5.42 -17.91 -0.91
C ARG A 105 -6.25 -18.21 -2.18
N HIS A 106 -7.21 -17.37 -2.52
CA HIS A 106 -7.96 -17.45 -3.77
C HIS A 106 -7.33 -16.64 -4.91
N GLY A 107 -6.07 -16.23 -4.77
CA GLY A 107 -5.31 -15.55 -5.83
C GLY A 107 -5.56 -14.05 -5.90
N GLU A 108 -6.06 -13.42 -4.83
CA GLU A 108 -6.17 -11.97 -4.80
C GLU A 108 -4.89 -11.34 -4.23
N VAL A 109 -4.48 -10.20 -4.80
CA VAL A 109 -3.31 -9.44 -4.38
C VAL A 109 -3.69 -8.47 -3.27
N LEU A 110 -3.03 -8.58 -2.12
CA LEU A 110 -3.18 -7.62 -1.03
C LEU A 110 -2.41 -6.34 -1.35
N VAL A 111 -3.10 -5.20 -1.32
CA VAL A 111 -2.48 -3.87 -1.33
C VAL A 111 -2.67 -3.27 0.05
N ILE A 112 -1.56 -3.01 0.73
CA ILE A 112 -1.57 -2.62 2.14
C ILE A 112 -0.52 -1.54 2.41
N THR A 113 -0.81 -0.71 3.42
CA THR A 113 0.11 0.33 3.91
C THR A 113 0.60 -0.06 5.30
N PRO A 114 1.91 -0.36 5.47
CA PRO A 114 2.44 -0.81 6.76
C PRO A 114 2.29 0.22 7.89
N GLU A 115 2.18 1.49 7.56
CA GLU A 115 1.91 2.57 8.52
C GLU A 115 0.57 2.39 9.27
N GLY A 116 -0.39 1.67 8.67
CA GLY A 116 -1.72 1.41 9.24
C GLY A 116 -2.63 2.63 9.34
N THR A 117 -2.13 3.82 9.01
CA THR A 117 -2.89 5.08 8.95
C THR A 117 -2.28 6.02 7.93
N ARG A 118 -3.01 7.05 7.51
CA ARG A 118 -2.42 8.10 6.67
C ARG A 118 -1.44 8.96 7.46
N SER A 119 -0.30 9.25 6.86
CA SER A 119 0.60 10.27 7.36
C SER A 119 -0.07 11.64 7.31
N LYS A 120 0.01 12.38 8.41
CA LYS A 120 -0.48 13.77 8.50
C LYS A 120 0.63 14.80 8.32
N VAL A 121 1.85 14.33 8.06
CA VAL A 121 3.06 15.16 8.00
C VAL A 121 3.74 15.13 6.62
N GLY A 122 3.15 14.42 5.65
CA GLY A 122 3.64 14.36 4.27
C GLY A 122 4.88 13.51 4.05
N HIS A 123 5.31 12.74 5.05
CA HIS A 123 6.43 11.80 4.96
C HIS A 123 6.11 10.50 5.72
N LEU A 124 6.95 9.47 5.55
CA LEU A 124 6.79 8.18 6.23
C LEU A 124 6.77 8.32 7.74
N ILE A 125 5.87 7.59 8.36
CA ILE A 125 5.81 7.35 9.81
C ILE A 125 6.21 5.90 10.10
N GLU A 126 6.39 5.57 11.38
CA GLU A 126 6.80 4.23 11.79
C GLU A 126 5.82 3.15 11.32
N GLY A 127 6.34 2.07 10.74
CA GLY A 127 5.58 0.92 10.28
C GLY A 127 5.10 0.02 11.41
N LYS A 128 3.99 -0.70 11.17
CA LYS A 128 3.41 -1.67 12.11
C LYS A 128 3.65 -3.10 11.62
N PRO A 129 3.87 -4.06 12.51
CA PRO A 129 4.31 -5.42 12.16
C PRO A 129 3.21 -6.30 11.51
N GLY A 130 2.01 -5.77 11.26
CA GLY A 130 0.92 -6.55 10.68
C GLY A 130 1.20 -7.04 9.26
N VAL A 131 1.92 -6.24 8.46
CA VAL A 131 2.25 -6.60 7.08
C VAL A 131 3.35 -7.65 7.03
N SER A 132 4.42 -7.50 7.82
CA SER A 132 5.51 -8.47 7.92
C SER A 132 4.99 -9.82 8.42
N TYR A 133 4.13 -9.81 9.45
CA TYR A 133 3.48 -11.03 9.93
C TYR A 133 2.65 -11.73 8.84
N LEU A 134 1.84 -10.99 8.07
CA LEU A 134 1.04 -11.57 6.99
C LEU A 134 1.92 -12.15 5.88
N ALA A 135 2.95 -11.42 5.45
CA ALA A 135 3.86 -11.85 4.39
C ALA A 135 4.55 -13.16 4.76
N VAL A 136 5.16 -13.24 5.94
CA VAL A 136 5.83 -14.46 6.41
C VAL A 136 4.84 -15.62 6.62
N LYS A 137 3.67 -15.35 7.23
CA LYS A 137 2.64 -16.38 7.45
C LYS A 137 2.12 -16.97 6.15
N MET A 138 2.05 -16.18 5.09
CA MET A 138 1.56 -16.64 3.78
C MET A 138 2.69 -17.20 2.91
N GLY A 139 3.96 -16.92 3.24
CA GLY A 139 5.10 -17.20 2.38
C GLY A 139 5.03 -16.42 1.06
N TYR A 140 4.54 -15.18 1.10
CA TYR A 140 4.36 -14.36 -0.07
C TYR A 140 5.38 -13.23 -0.12
N PRO A 141 6.05 -13.04 -1.27
CA PRO A 141 6.95 -11.92 -1.48
C PRO A 141 6.20 -10.59 -1.47
N LEU A 142 6.97 -9.51 -1.26
CA LEU A 142 6.45 -8.14 -1.25
C LEU A 142 7.00 -7.34 -2.42
N VAL A 143 6.15 -6.47 -2.97
CA VAL A 143 6.53 -5.44 -3.93
C VAL A 143 6.43 -4.09 -3.23
N PRO A 144 7.55 -3.39 -2.98
CA PRO A 144 7.53 -2.08 -2.35
C PRO A 144 7.14 -1.01 -3.36
N VAL A 145 6.25 -0.11 -2.96
CA VAL A 145 5.78 0.99 -3.81
C VAL A 145 5.88 2.31 -3.05
N GLY A 146 6.62 3.26 -3.62
CA GLY A 146 6.67 4.64 -3.15
C GLY A 146 5.70 5.52 -3.94
N ILE A 147 4.83 6.24 -3.26
CA ILE A 147 3.87 7.19 -3.85
C ILE A 147 4.14 8.57 -3.27
N SER A 148 4.42 9.55 -4.12
CA SER A 148 4.60 10.94 -3.74
C SER A 148 3.65 11.87 -4.50
N GLY A 149 3.46 13.10 -3.98
CA GLY A 149 2.53 14.08 -4.56
C GLY A 149 1.06 13.93 -4.15
N THR A 150 0.74 12.99 -3.25
CA THR A 150 -0.64 12.70 -2.82
C THR A 150 -1.00 13.28 -1.45
N PHE A 151 -0.08 13.98 -0.76
CA PHE A 151 -0.34 14.57 0.54
C PHE A 151 -1.57 15.49 0.49
N ASP A 152 -2.59 15.18 1.29
CA ASP A 152 -3.94 15.75 1.16
C ASP A 152 -3.97 17.27 1.08
N GLU A 153 -3.20 17.98 1.93
CA GLU A 153 -3.21 19.45 1.96
C GLU A 153 -2.69 20.05 0.65
N ILE A 154 -1.58 19.52 0.14
CA ILE A 154 -0.97 20.00 -1.10
C ILE A 154 -1.84 19.56 -2.29
N PHE A 155 -2.25 18.30 -2.32
CA PHE A 155 -3.04 17.71 -3.40
C PHE A 155 -4.35 18.48 -3.62
N PHE A 156 -5.17 18.59 -2.58
CA PHE A 156 -6.45 19.32 -2.68
C PHE A 156 -6.26 20.83 -2.81
N GLY A 157 -5.17 21.39 -2.25
CA GLY A 157 -4.79 22.78 -2.45
C GLY A 157 -4.52 23.12 -3.92
N GLN A 158 -3.85 22.24 -4.66
CA GLN A 158 -3.61 22.39 -6.09
C GLN A 158 -4.91 22.25 -6.90
N LEU A 159 -5.74 21.25 -6.60
CA LEU A 159 -7.03 21.07 -7.28
C LEU A 159 -7.97 22.28 -7.10
N LYS A 160 -8.04 22.87 -5.90
CA LYS A 160 -8.81 24.10 -5.65
C LYS A 160 -8.36 25.28 -6.49
N ARG A 161 -7.06 25.31 -6.89
CA ARG A 161 -6.45 26.32 -7.77
C ARG A 161 -6.53 25.92 -9.25
N LEU A 162 -7.33 24.90 -9.59
CA LEU A 162 -7.44 24.33 -10.94
C LEU A 162 -6.08 23.88 -11.52
N ARG A 163 -5.14 23.51 -10.67
CA ARG A 163 -3.86 22.91 -11.06
C ARG A 163 -3.96 21.41 -10.91
N ARG A 164 -3.33 20.70 -11.85
CA ARG A 164 -3.25 19.22 -11.79
C ARG A 164 -2.08 18.81 -10.88
N PRO A 165 -2.35 18.16 -9.73
CA PRO A 165 -1.29 17.60 -8.90
C PRO A 165 -0.44 16.60 -9.69
N HIS A 166 0.88 16.65 -9.48
CA HIS A 166 1.81 15.69 -10.03
C HIS A 166 2.00 14.55 -9.03
N ILE A 167 1.76 13.31 -9.49
CA ILE A 167 1.90 12.10 -8.68
C ILE A 167 3.01 11.25 -9.29
N ASN A 168 4.00 10.90 -8.48
CA ASN A 168 5.03 9.94 -8.86
C ASN A 168 4.81 8.64 -8.11
N ILE A 169 4.89 7.53 -8.86
CA ILE A 169 4.76 6.18 -8.35
C ILE A 169 6.00 5.39 -8.79
N HIS A 170 6.78 4.94 -7.83
CA HIS A 170 7.94 4.10 -8.05
C HIS A 170 7.69 2.72 -7.47
N ILE A 171 7.83 1.71 -8.31
CA ILE A 171 7.63 0.30 -7.96
C ILE A 171 9.01 -0.35 -7.89
N GLY A 172 9.42 -0.71 -6.70
CA GLY A 172 10.71 -1.37 -6.46
C GLY A 172 10.68 -2.86 -6.76
N PRO A 173 11.85 -3.52 -6.77
CA PRO A 173 11.98 -4.95 -7.00
C PRO A 173 11.31 -5.76 -5.90
N MET A 174 10.71 -6.88 -6.31
CA MET A 174 10.11 -7.86 -5.39
C MET A 174 11.16 -8.47 -4.47
N PHE A 175 10.78 -8.77 -3.23
CA PHE A 175 11.66 -9.38 -2.24
C PHE A 175 10.90 -10.29 -1.28
N ASP A 176 11.61 -11.22 -0.68
CA ASP A 176 11.11 -12.12 0.36
C ASP A 176 11.57 -11.68 1.75
N LEU A 177 10.78 -12.04 2.76
CA LEU A 177 11.18 -11.94 4.16
C LEU A 177 11.65 -13.31 4.67
N PRO A 178 12.61 -13.34 5.60
CA PRO A 178 13.02 -14.58 6.23
C PRO A 178 11.89 -15.21 7.05
N PRO A 179 11.90 -16.53 7.28
CA PRO A 179 10.95 -17.16 8.16
C PRO A 179 11.12 -16.65 9.60
N LEU A 180 10.00 -16.45 10.31
CA LEU A 180 10.05 -16.00 11.70
C LEU A 180 10.63 -17.08 12.60
N PRO A 181 11.45 -16.70 13.60
CA PRO A 181 11.92 -17.64 14.61
C PRO A 181 10.72 -18.13 15.48
N PRO A 182 10.91 -19.24 16.21
CA PRO A 182 9.94 -19.72 17.20
C PRO A 182 9.54 -18.61 18.19
N GLU A 183 8.30 -18.66 18.72
CA GLU A 183 7.76 -17.63 19.62
C GLU A 183 8.63 -17.34 20.85
N SER A 184 9.36 -18.34 21.34
CA SER A 184 10.27 -18.24 22.47
C SER A 184 11.63 -17.58 22.16
N GLN A 185 11.93 -17.22 20.90
CA GLN A 185 13.27 -16.81 20.44
C GLN A 185 13.30 -15.45 19.75
N GLY A 186 12.68 -14.42 20.31
CA GLY A 186 12.82 -13.06 19.80
C GLY A 186 11.94 -12.73 18.58
N ARG A 187 10.79 -13.36 18.46
CA ARG A 187 9.84 -13.18 17.35
C ARG A 187 9.41 -11.72 17.14
N ASP A 188 9.18 -10.97 18.23
CA ASP A 188 8.79 -9.56 18.13
C ASP A 188 9.92 -8.71 17.55
N GLN A 189 11.17 -9.01 17.90
CA GLN A 189 12.34 -8.33 17.35
C GLN A 189 12.50 -8.65 15.86
N ALA A 190 12.29 -9.90 15.45
CA ALA A 190 12.32 -10.30 14.05
C ALA A 190 11.22 -9.60 13.24
N LEU A 191 9.99 -9.57 13.75
CA LEU A 191 8.87 -8.85 13.12
C LEU A 191 9.14 -7.34 12.99
N LYS A 192 9.82 -6.74 13.98
CA LYS A 192 10.22 -5.35 13.88
C LYS A 192 11.26 -5.15 12.78
N ALA A 193 12.30 -5.97 12.74
CA ALA A 193 13.33 -5.92 11.72
C ALA A 193 12.74 -6.12 10.30
N ASP A 194 11.84 -7.07 10.13
CA ASP A 194 11.12 -7.31 8.87
C ASP A 194 10.25 -6.10 8.48
N THR A 195 9.64 -5.45 9.46
CA THR A 195 8.85 -4.23 9.23
C THR A 195 9.75 -3.08 8.77
N ASP A 196 10.90 -2.91 9.43
CA ASP A 196 11.88 -1.90 9.06
C ASP A 196 12.46 -2.18 7.65
N GLU A 197 12.70 -3.45 7.29
CA GLU A 197 13.09 -3.84 5.92
C GLU A 197 12.03 -3.44 4.88
N ILE A 198 10.75 -3.75 5.12
CA ILE A 198 9.65 -3.35 4.23
C ILE A 198 9.62 -1.82 4.07
N MET A 199 9.68 -1.10 5.19
CA MET A 199 9.58 0.35 5.19
C MET A 199 10.79 1.02 4.55
N CYS A 200 12.00 0.51 4.76
CA CYS A 200 13.21 1.01 4.09
C CYS A 200 13.14 0.80 2.58
N ARG A 201 12.61 -0.33 2.11
CA ARG A 201 12.41 -0.56 0.68
C ARG A 201 11.34 0.36 0.08
N ILE A 202 10.30 0.70 0.81
CA ILE A 202 9.33 1.75 0.41
C ILE A 202 10.02 3.12 0.39
N ALA A 203 10.82 3.45 1.43
CA ALA A 203 11.56 4.71 1.52
C ALA A 203 12.56 4.89 0.37
N ALA A 204 13.18 3.80 -0.10
CA ALA A 204 14.08 3.81 -1.26
C ALA A 204 13.36 4.20 -2.57
N GLN A 205 12.04 4.00 -2.64
CA GLN A 205 11.20 4.40 -3.77
C GLN A 205 10.66 5.84 -3.65
N LEU A 206 11.00 6.57 -2.60
CA LEU A 206 10.49 7.90 -2.31
C LEU A 206 11.58 8.98 -2.44
N PRO A 207 11.22 10.22 -2.83
CA PRO A 207 12.08 11.37 -2.68
C PRO A 207 12.53 11.55 -1.22
N GLU A 208 13.68 12.16 -1.03
CA GLU A 208 14.31 12.31 0.30
C GLU A 208 13.38 12.96 1.32
N GLU A 209 12.69 14.01 0.94
CA GLU A 209 11.74 14.76 1.78
C GLU A 209 10.56 13.91 2.27
N ASN A 210 10.26 12.81 1.59
CA ASN A 210 9.15 11.92 1.97
C ASN A 210 9.58 10.71 2.80
N ARG A 211 10.89 10.50 3.06
CA ARG A 211 11.42 9.32 3.79
C ARG A 211 11.19 9.37 5.30
N GLY A 212 11.02 10.56 5.86
CA GLY A 212 10.59 10.79 7.25
C GLY A 212 11.29 9.94 8.31
N PHE A 213 10.53 9.13 9.05
CA PHE A 213 11.06 8.27 10.13
C PHE A 213 12.23 7.36 9.69
N TYR A 214 12.29 7.01 8.41
CA TYR A 214 13.30 6.09 7.87
C TYR A 214 14.48 6.80 7.16
N ALA A 215 14.50 8.14 7.10
CA ALA A 215 15.50 8.90 6.34
C ALA A 215 16.95 8.55 6.70
N ASP A 216 17.22 8.38 8.00
CA ASP A 216 18.57 8.08 8.52
C ASP A 216 18.80 6.59 8.83
N HIS A 217 17.83 5.72 8.51
CA HIS A 217 17.93 4.30 8.84
C HIS A 217 19.11 3.63 8.11
N PRO A 218 19.99 2.85 8.81
CA PRO A 218 21.16 2.22 8.19
C PRO A 218 20.80 1.37 6.98
N ARG A 219 19.72 0.60 7.08
CA ARG A 219 19.26 -0.26 5.99
C ARG A 219 18.85 0.52 4.74
N LEU A 220 18.24 1.69 4.90
CA LEU A 220 17.93 2.55 3.75
C LEU A 220 19.20 3.03 3.05
N LYS A 221 20.23 3.42 3.82
CA LYS A 221 21.52 3.85 3.25
C LYS A 221 22.17 2.76 2.41
N GLU A 222 22.10 1.50 2.87
CA GLU A 222 22.57 0.34 2.09
C GLU A 222 21.77 0.18 0.78
N LEU A 223 20.44 0.26 0.84
CA LEU A 223 19.57 0.10 -0.33
C LEU A 223 19.73 1.21 -1.38
N LEU A 224 20.22 2.38 -1.00
CA LEU A 224 20.46 3.51 -1.92
C LEU A 224 21.85 3.45 -2.57
N GLN A 225 22.77 2.61 -2.06
CA GLN A 225 24.13 2.46 -2.58
C GLN A 225 24.28 1.31 -3.57
N GLY A 226 23.35 0.35 -3.58
CA GLY A 226 23.33 -0.85 -4.44
C GLY A 226 22.37 -0.70 -5.58
#